data_19fab754003528ba8be226bfdf42f022
#
_entry.id   19fab754003528ba8be226bfdf42f022
#
_cell.length_a   1.000
_cell.length_b   1.000
_cell.length_c   1.000
_cell.angle_alpha   90.00
_cell.angle_beta   90.00
_cell.angle_gamma   90.00
#
_symmetry.space_group_name_H-M   'P 1'
#
loop_
_entity.id
_entity.type
_entity.pdbx_description
1 polymer ?
#
loop_
_entity_poly.entity_id
_entity_poly.type
_entity_poly.pdbx_seq_one_letter_code
_entity_poly.pdbx_strand_id
1 'polypeptide(L)'
;INMHLYTFSASPNGKRVEVFLKEKNIQLETTEIDIMAGENLSDDFRSRNPMARIPVLKLDSGEMLAESIAICRFLEGLEAEPNLFGLDSKEQALIEMWNRRAEINLFLRVADAFRNNSGVFKDREVVCPEWGAISADAAREAALIFEQQLSDSEFIAGDRYTIADITLTCCLTFARNTGLDLLETQHLADYHERVKSRPSFGK
;
A
#
# COMPACT_ATOMS: atom_id res chain seq x y z
N ILE A 1 6.42 -20.77 -12.98
CA ILE A 1 6.85 -19.67 -12.07
C ILE A 1 6.95 -20.31 -10.69
N ASN A 2 8.15 -20.32 -10.11
CA ASN A 2 8.41 -20.89 -8.79
C ASN A 2 8.61 -19.78 -7.73
N MET A 3 7.96 -18.63 -7.94
CA MET A 3 7.97 -17.52 -7.01
C MET A 3 7.01 -17.76 -5.86
N HIS A 4 7.33 -17.22 -4.68
CA HIS A 4 6.53 -17.40 -3.48
C HIS A 4 6.40 -16.09 -2.71
N LEU A 5 5.16 -15.69 -2.37
CA LEU A 5 4.87 -14.46 -1.65
C LEU A 5 4.67 -14.74 -0.16
N TYR A 6 5.43 -14.08 0.70
CA TYR A 6 5.22 -14.02 2.13
C TYR A 6 4.52 -12.71 2.47
N THR A 7 3.33 -12.76 3.02
CA THR A 7 2.50 -11.57 3.22
C THR A 7 1.64 -11.68 4.49
N PHE A 8 0.99 -10.61 4.83
CA PHE A 8 -0.15 -10.60 5.75
C PHE A 8 -1.28 -9.85 5.04
N SER A 9 -2.25 -10.59 4.54
CA SER A 9 -3.31 -10.06 3.65
C SER A 9 -4.22 -9.04 4.35
N ALA A 10 -4.31 -9.06 5.68
CA ALA A 10 -5.01 -8.05 6.45
C ALA A 10 -4.25 -6.71 6.53
N SER A 11 -2.96 -6.68 6.20
CA SER A 11 -2.17 -5.45 6.20
C SER A 11 -2.38 -4.64 4.93
N PRO A 12 -2.28 -3.30 5.00
CA PRO A 12 -2.44 -2.47 3.81
C PRO A 12 -1.36 -2.71 2.75
N ASN A 13 -0.13 -3.02 3.14
CA ASN A 13 0.96 -3.33 2.21
C ASN A 13 0.79 -4.71 1.56
N GLY A 14 0.31 -5.70 2.31
CA GLY A 14 -0.09 -7.00 1.76
C GLY A 14 -1.23 -6.84 0.75
N LYS A 15 -2.21 -6.01 1.08
CA LYS A 15 -3.35 -5.70 0.19
C LYS A 15 -2.91 -5.03 -1.11
N ARG A 16 -1.93 -4.13 -1.07
CA ARG A 16 -1.37 -3.49 -2.29
C ARG A 16 -0.87 -4.53 -3.30
N VAL A 17 -0.08 -5.49 -2.84
CA VAL A 17 0.46 -6.56 -3.70
C VAL A 17 -0.64 -7.50 -4.16
N GLU A 18 -1.58 -7.88 -3.28
CA GLU A 18 -2.73 -8.72 -3.63
C GLU A 18 -3.57 -8.10 -4.75
N VAL A 19 -3.94 -6.82 -4.61
CA VAL A 19 -4.70 -6.09 -5.63
C VAL A 19 -3.92 -6.03 -6.94
N PHE A 20 -2.63 -5.73 -6.88
CA PHE A 20 -1.79 -5.67 -8.07
C PHE A 20 -1.73 -7.02 -8.80
N LEU A 21 -1.55 -8.12 -8.07
CA LEU A 21 -1.55 -9.47 -8.63
C LEU A 21 -2.87 -9.78 -9.34
N LYS A 22 -4.00 -9.41 -8.74
CA LYS A 22 -5.33 -9.59 -9.33
C LYS A 22 -5.54 -8.73 -10.58
N GLU A 23 -5.09 -7.48 -10.59
CA GLU A 23 -5.14 -6.62 -11.78
C GLU A 23 -4.31 -7.20 -12.95
N LYS A 24 -3.20 -7.84 -12.64
CA LYS A 24 -2.31 -8.50 -13.60
C LYS A 24 -2.72 -9.93 -13.96
N ASN A 25 -3.71 -10.47 -13.28
CA ASN A 25 -4.09 -11.89 -13.40
C ASN A 25 -2.90 -12.84 -13.14
N ILE A 26 -2.02 -12.47 -12.21
CA ILE A 26 -0.88 -13.27 -11.78
C ILE A 26 -1.27 -14.06 -10.54
N GLN A 27 -1.02 -15.38 -10.55
CA GLN A 27 -1.21 -16.26 -9.42
C GLN A 27 0.15 -16.69 -8.85
N LEU A 28 0.31 -16.54 -7.55
CA LEU A 28 1.51 -16.97 -6.83
C LEU A 28 1.12 -17.84 -5.63
N GLU A 29 1.98 -18.78 -5.30
CA GLU A 29 1.91 -19.41 -3.99
C GLU A 29 2.19 -18.39 -2.89
N THR A 30 1.42 -18.46 -1.82
CA THR A 30 1.43 -17.45 -0.76
C THR A 30 1.47 -18.11 0.60
N THR A 31 2.28 -17.55 1.51
CA THR A 31 2.29 -17.90 2.93
C THR A 31 1.91 -16.66 3.74
N GLU A 32 0.89 -16.80 4.59
CA GLU A 32 0.53 -15.78 5.57
C GLU A 32 1.57 -15.76 6.71
N ILE A 33 2.01 -14.57 7.08
CA ILE A 33 2.92 -14.32 8.20
C ILE A 33 2.14 -13.53 9.24
N ASP A 34 1.85 -14.14 10.38
CA ASP A 34 1.10 -13.48 11.45
C ASP A 34 1.96 -12.45 12.17
N ILE A 35 1.89 -11.20 11.70
CA ILE A 35 2.62 -10.08 12.31
C ILE A 35 2.08 -9.73 13.70
N MET A 36 0.83 -10.05 13.99
CA MET A 36 0.26 -9.82 15.32
C MET A 36 0.85 -10.79 16.35
N ALA A 37 1.09 -12.05 15.95
CA ALA A 37 1.81 -13.03 16.75
C ALA A 37 3.33 -12.85 16.76
N GLY A 38 3.87 -11.93 15.95
CA GLY A 38 5.31 -11.66 15.89
C GLY A 38 6.11 -12.63 15.01
N GLU A 39 5.47 -13.38 14.12
CA GLU A 39 6.17 -14.33 13.21
C GLU A 39 7.22 -13.62 12.34
N ASN A 40 6.97 -12.36 11.96
CA ASN A 40 7.92 -11.53 11.21
C ASN A 40 9.20 -11.16 12.01
N LEU A 41 9.20 -11.36 13.31
CA LEU A 41 10.34 -11.05 14.18
C LEU A 41 11.29 -12.23 14.38
N SER A 42 10.91 -13.42 13.91
CA SER A 42 11.73 -14.63 14.00
C SER A 42 13.03 -14.51 13.20
N ASP A 43 14.07 -15.23 13.60
CA ASP A 43 15.34 -15.28 12.85
C ASP A 43 15.13 -15.85 11.45
N ASP A 44 14.24 -16.83 11.32
CA ASP A 44 13.88 -17.41 10.02
C ASP A 44 13.29 -16.35 9.06
N PHE A 45 12.34 -15.54 9.55
CA PHE A 45 11.78 -14.47 8.70
C PHE A 45 12.79 -13.36 8.44
N ARG A 46 13.60 -12.97 9.43
CA ARG A 46 14.67 -11.97 9.26
C ARG A 46 15.73 -12.39 8.24
N SER A 47 15.94 -13.68 8.05
CA SER A 47 16.82 -14.18 6.97
C SER A 47 16.26 -13.89 5.58
N ARG A 48 14.92 -13.75 5.44
CA ARG A 48 14.25 -13.35 4.19
C ARG A 48 14.20 -11.84 4.02
N ASN A 49 13.96 -11.12 5.12
CA ASN A 49 13.96 -9.66 5.12
C ASN A 49 14.49 -9.13 6.45
N PRO A 50 15.72 -8.58 6.49
CA PRO A 50 16.31 -8.08 7.73
C PRO A 50 15.53 -6.94 8.37
N MET A 51 14.68 -6.23 7.59
CA MET A 51 13.79 -5.19 8.10
C MET A 51 12.57 -5.77 8.86
N ALA A 52 12.39 -7.09 8.84
CA ALA A 52 11.26 -7.78 9.49
C ALA A 52 9.90 -7.22 9.06
N ARG A 53 9.74 -6.90 7.79
CA ARG A 53 8.51 -6.33 7.19
C ARG A 53 7.95 -7.28 6.13
N ILE A 54 6.65 -7.27 5.99
CA ILE A 54 5.91 -7.92 4.90
C ILE A 54 5.36 -6.83 3.94
N PRO A 55 5.09 -7.17 2.68
CA PRO A 55 5.32 -8.43 1.97
C PRO A 55 6.78 -8.65 1.54
N VAL A 56 7.12 -9.91 1.25
CA VAL A 56 8.41 -10.32 0.65
C VAL A 56 8.13 -11.32 -0.44
N LEU A 57 8.70 -11.14 -1.62
CA LEU A 57 8.61 -12.06 -2.74
C LEU A 57 9.93 -12.83 -2.90
N LYS A 58 9.86 -14.16 -2.82
CA LYS A 58 10.97 -15.02 -3.23
C LYS A 58 10.90 -15.20 -4.75
N LEU A 59 11.96 -14.84 -5.44
CA LEU A 59 12.09 -14.98 -6.89
C LEU A 59 12.47 -16.42 -7.28
N ASP A 60 12.30 -16.77 -8.57
CA ASP A 60 12.70 -18.06 -9.11
C ASP A 60 14.21 -18.33 -8.90
N SER A 61 15.05 -17.28 -8.89
CA SER A 61 16.49 -17.36 -8.58
C SER A 61 16.79 -17.68 -7.12
N GLY A 62 15.79 -17.57 -6.22
CA GLY A 62 15.96 -17.70 -4.78
C GLY A 62 16.20 -16.39 -4.05
N GLU A 63 16.40 -15.29 -4.76
CA GLU A 63 16.54 -13.96 -4.16
C GLU A 63 15.25 -13.52 -3.49
N MET A 64 15.40 -12.73 -2.42
CA MET A 64 14.27 -12.14 -1.70
C MET A 64 14.11 -10.66 -2.11
N LEU A 65 12.93 -10.33 -2.60
CA LEU A 65 12.55 -8.97 -2.97
C LEU A 65 11.55 -8.44 -1.97
N ALA A 66 11.90 -7.38 -1.24
CA ALA A 66 11.02 -6.70 -0.32
C ALA A 66 10.54 -5.35 -0.90
N GLU A 67 9.74 -4.61 -0.13
CA GLU A 67 9.03 -3.39 -0.49
C GLU A 67 7.90 -3.62 -1.51
N SER A 68 6.67 -3.34 -1.08
CA SER A 68 5.47 -3.63 -1.88
C SER A 68 5.51 -3.02 -3.29
N ILE A 69 6.04 -1.80 -3.43
CA ILE A 69 6.15 -1.14 -4.75
C ILE A 69 7.26 -1.74 -5.60
N ALA A 70 8.38 -2.16 -5.00
CA ALA A 70 9.44 -2.87 -5.74
C ALA A 70 8.93 -4.22 -6.26
N ILE A 71 8.15 -4.93 -5.45
CA ILE A 71 7.48 -6.17 -5.85
C ILE A 71 6.53 -5.91 -7.03
N CYS A 72 5.65 -4.91 -6.92
CA CYS A 72 4.72 -4.56 -8.00
C CYS A 72 5.46 -4.16 -9.28
N ARG A 73 6.56 -3.41 -9.18
CA ARG A 73 7.38 -3.03 -10.34
C ARG A 73 8.03 -4.23 -11.01
N PHE A 74 8.50 -5.19 -10.23
CA PHE A 74 9.04 -6.44 -10.77
C PHE A 74 7.95 -7.23 -11.51
N LEU A 75 6.76 -7.36 -10.92
CA LEU A 75 5.61 -8.05 -11.52
C LEU A 75 5.11 -7.35 -12.78
N GLU A 76 5.15 -6.00 -12.85
CA GLU A 76 4.87 -5.23 -14.06
C GLU A 76 5.77 -5.64 -15.23
N GLY A 77 7.03 -5.93 -14.96
CA GLY A 77 7.98 -6.40 -15.97
C GLY A 77 7.72 -7.81 -16.48
N LEU A 78 7.02 -8.64 -15.69
CA LEU A 78 6.63 -10.00 -16.09
C LEU A 78 5.34 -10.02 -16.92
N GLU A 79 4.40 -9.15 -16.58
CA GLU A 79 3.12 -9.01 -17.26
C GLU A 79 2.86 -7.52 -17.55
N ALA A 80 3.07 -7.12 -18.80
CA ALA A 80 3.01 -5.71 -19.18
C ALA A 80 1.59 -5.13 -19.15
N GLU A 81 0.58 -5.98 -19.37
CA GLU A 81 -0.81 -5.52 -19.47
C GLU A 81 -1.68 -6.04 -18.30
N PRO A 82 -2.60 -5.20 -17.81
CA PRO A 82 -2.73 -3.77 -18.08
C PRO A 82 -1.52 -3.00 -17.53
N ASN A 83 -0.99 -2.02 -18.28
CA ASN A 83 0.11 -1.19 -17.80
C ASN A 83 -0.33 -0.32 -16.61
N LEU A 84 0.37 -0.43 -15.47
CA LEU A 84 0.04 0.30 -14.24
C LEU A 84 1.16 1.25 -13.77
N PHE A 85 2.30 1.26 -14.46
CA PHE A 85 3.46 2.08 -14.09
C PHE A 85 3.83 3.18 -15.10
N GLY A 86 3.13 3.25 -16.24
CA GLY A 86 3.33 4.28 -17.26
C GLY A 86 3.98 3.78 -18.55
N LEU A 87 3.53 4.33 -19.68
CA LEU A 87 3.95 3.93 -21.02
C LEU A 87 5.18 4.71 -21.51
N ASP A 88 5.33 5.94 -21.07
CA ASP A 88 6.47 6.80 -21.43
C ASP A 88 7.07 7.45 -20.18
N SER A 89 8.22 8.12 -20.37
CA SER A 89 8.97 8.70 -19.24
C SER A 89 8.20 9.79 -18.49
N LYS A 90 7.33 10.55 -19.18
CA LYS A 90 6.51 11.59 -18.54
C LYS A 90 5.43 10.95 -17.66
N GLU A 91 4.69 9.99 -18.22
CA GLU A 91 3.64 9.28 -17.49
C GLU A 91 4.23 8.51 -16.29
N GLN A 92 5.34 7.80 -16.50
CA GLN A 92 6.06 7.11 -15.43
C GLN A 92 6.44 8.06 -14.30
N ALA A 93 6.95 9.24 -14.61
CA ALA A 93 7.32 10.25 -13.61
C ALA A 93 6.11 10.80 -12.86
N LEU A 94 4.99 11.06 -13.54
CA LEU A 94 3.76 11.55 -12.91
C LEU A 94 3.13 10.49 -11.99
N ILE A 95 3.09 9.24 -12.43
CA ILE A 95 2.62 8.11 -11.60
C ILE A 95 3.51 7.94 -10.37
N GLU A 96 4.83 7.93 -10.54
CA GLU A 96 5.77 7.85 -9.43
C GLU A 96 5.59 9.00 -8.45
N MET A 97 5.45 10.23 -8.93
CA MET A 97 5.22 11.41 -8.09
C MET A 97 3.98 11.23 -7.21
N TRP A 98 2.85 10.83 -7.79
CA TRP A 98 1.61 10.65 -7.02
C TRP A 98 1.67 9.43 -6.09
N ASN A 99 2.31 8.35 -6.54
CA ASN A 99 2.52 7.18 -5.70
C ASN A 99 3.40 7.51 -4.48
N ARG A 100 4.49 8.28 -4.68
CA ARG A 100 5.36 8.74 -3.59
C ARG A 100 4.64 9.70 -2.64
N ARG A 101 3.86 10.63 -3.16
CA ARG A 101 3.02 11.51 -2.34
C ARG A 101 2.05 10.71 -1.48
N ALA A 102 1.34 9.76 -2.07
CA ALA A 102 0.42 8.89 -1.35
C ALA A 102 1.14 8.07 -0.28
N GLU A 103 2.30 7.52 -0.58
CA GLU A 103 3.06 6.67 0.34
C GLU A 103 3.72 7.49 1.46
N ILE A 104 4.47 8.53 1.12
CA ILE A 104 5.30 9.26 2.09
C ILE A 104 4.46 10.28 2.87
N ASN A 105 3.62 11.05 2.19
CA ASN A 105 2.93 12.17 2.81
C ASN A 105 1.58 11.79 3.44
N LEU A 106 0.97 10.68 3.00
CA LEU A 106 -0.30 10.21 3.54
C LEU A 106 -0.15 8.88 4.29
N PHE A 107 0.27 7.83 3.61
CA PHE A 107 0.27 6.47 4.17
C PHE A 107 1.18 6.35 5.41
N LEU A 108 2.39 6.91 5.38
CA LEU A 108 3.26 6.90 6.56
C LEU A 108 2.63 7.66 7.74
N ARG A 109 1.93 8.77 7.49
CA ARG A 109 1.23 9.50 8.55
C ARG A 109 0.08 8.70 9.14
N VAL A 110 -0.69 8.01 8.31
CA VAL A 110 -1.74 7.10 8.76
C VAL A 110 -1.16 5.94 9.57
N ALA A 111 -0.06 5.35 9.12
CA ALA A 111 0.62 4.27 9.85
C ALA A 111 1.17 4.74 11.20
N ASP A 112 1.79 5.91 11.25
CA ASP A 112 2.28 6.50 12.50
C ASP A 112 1.13 6.80 13.47
N ALA A 113 0.04 7.36 12.97
CA ALA A 113 -1.16 7.61 13.77
C ALA A 113 -1.71 6.31 14.35
N PHE A 114 -1.89 5.28 13.53
CA PHE A 114 -2.38 3.98 13.96
C PHE A 114 -1.49 3.36 15.03
N ARG A 115 -0.18 3.26 14.80
CA ARG A 115 0.77 2.63 15.71
C ARG A 115 0.86 3.33 17.05
N ASN A 116 0.91 4.66 17.02
CA ASN A 116 1.10 5.47 18.22
C ASN A 116 -0.20 5.74 18.98
N ASN A 117 -1.36 5.77 18.32
CA ASN A 117 -2.64 5.95 19.00
C ASN A 117 -3.20 4.64 19.55
N SER A 118 -3.06 3.52 18.81
CA SER A 118 -3.54 2.21 19.28
C SER A 118 -2.57 1.50 20.21
N GLY A 119 -1.27 1.73 20.06
CA GLY A 119 -0.23 0.99 20.76
C GLY A 119 -0.21 -0.50 20.43
N VAL A 120 -0.73 -0.90 19.27
CA VAL A 120 -0.87 -2.31 18.87
C VAL A 120 0.45 -3.09 18.88
N PHE A 121 1.57 -2.41 18.62
CA PHE A 121 2.91 -2.98 18.60
C PHE A 121 3.79 -2.51 19.76
N LYS A 122 3.19 -2.13 20.90
CA LYS A 122 3.93 -1.70 22.11
C LYS A 122 4.90 -2.73 22.66
N ASP A 123 4.77 -3.99 22.26
CA ASP A 123 5.66 -5.08 22.63
C ASP A 123 6.99 -5.05 21.88
N ARG A 124 7.08 -4.28 20.79
CA ARG A 124 8.23 -4.26 19.89
C ARG A 124 8.68 -2.87 19.44
N GLU A 125 7.92 -1.83 19.72
CA GLU A 125 8.24 -0.44 19.39
C GLU A 125 7.84 0.53 20.47
N VAL A 126 8.51 1.69 20.51
CA VAL A 126 8.17 2.78 21.42
C VAL A 126 6.92 3.48 20.92
N VAL A 127 5.91 3.60 21.78
CA VAL A 127 4.64 4.27 21.50
C VAL A 127 4.68 5.71 22.00
N CYS A 128 4.35 6.67 21.15
CA CYS A 128 4.28 8.09 21.43
C CYS A 128 2.90 8.65 21.01
N PRO A 129 1.91 8.72 21.92
CA PRO A 129 0.56 9.20 21.59
C PRO A 129 0.53 10.62 21.04
N GLU A 130 1.44 11.49 21.48
CA GLU A 130 1.57 12.86 20.95
C GLU A 130 1.95 12.85 19.47
N TRP A 131 2.91 12.00 19.08
CA TRP A 131 3.26 11.80 17.68
C TRP A 131 2.11 11.21 16.87
N GLY A 132 1.35 10.31 17.47
CA GLY A 132 0.14 9.75 16.87
C GLY A 132 -0.90 10.82 16.53
N ALA A 133 -1.14 11.76 17.44
CA ALA A 133 -2.07 12.87 17.22
C ALA A 133 -1.55 13.83 16.11
N ILE A 134 -0.28 14.20 16.16
CA ILE A 134 0.38 15.07 15.15
C ILE A 134 0.29 14.40 13.77
N SER A 135 0.56 13.09 13.70
CA SER A 135 0.51 12.34 12.44
C SER A 135 -0.90 12.24 11.88
N ALA A 136 -1.91 12.08 12.73
CA ALA A 136 -3.32 12.07 12.31
C ALA A 136 -3.72 13.42 11.69
N ASP A 137 -3.33 14.53 12.29
CA ASP A 137 -3.60 15.86 11.74
C ASP A 137 -2.85 16.09 10.43
N ALA A 138 -1.58 15.68 10.34
CA ALA A 138 -0.82 15.75 9.10
C ALA A 138 -1.44 14.90 7.98
N ALA A 139 -2.02 13.73 8.31
CA ALA A 139 -2.75 12.92 7.34
C ALA A 139 -4.01 13.62 6.83
N ARG A 140 -4.77 14.29 7.70
CA ARG A 140 -5.95 15.07 7.31
C ARG A 140 -5.59 16.22 6.38
N GLU A 141 -4.52 16.94 6.68
CA GLU A 141 -4.02 18.02 5.81
C GLU A 141 -3.57 17.48 4.45
N ALA A 142 -2.81 16.38 4.43
CA ALA A 142 -2.37 15.77 3.19
C ALA A 142 -3.55 15.28 2.34
N ALA A 143 -4.61 14.74 2.96
CA ALA A 143 -5.80 14.27 2.25
C ALA A 143 -6.47 15.37 1.40
N LEU A 144 -6.39 16.63 1.81
CA LEU A 144 -6.93 17.77 1.05
C LEU A 144 -6.22 17.98 -0.29
N ILE A 145 -4.96 17.62 -0.39
CA ILE A 145 -4.19 17.69 -1.65
C ILE A 145 -4.74 16.66 -2.65
N PHE A 146 -5.07 15.46 -2.17
CA PHE A 146 -5.68 14.41 -3.01
C PHE A 146 -7.11 14.77 -3.39
N GLU A 147 -7.89 15.35 -2.48
CA GLU A 147 -9.23 15.89 -2.78
C GLU A 147 -9.17 16.90 -3.92
N GLN A 148 -8.24 17.87 -3.85
CA GLN A 148 -8.08 18.89 -4.88
C GLN A 148 -7.69 18.28 -6.22
N GLN A 149 -6.76 17.31 -6.26
CA GLN A 149 -6.37 16.62 -7.49
C GLN A 149 -7.55 15.88 -8.13
N LEU A 150 -8.35 15.19 -7.32
CA LEU A 150 -9.49 14.40 -7.78
C LEU A 150 -10.71 15.25 -8.16
N SER A 151 -10.71 16.56 -7.89
CA SER A 151 -11.73 17.47 -8.42
C SER A 151 -11.61 17.67 -9.94
N ASP A 152 -10.42 17.47 -10.50
CA ASP A 152 -10.09 17.71 -11.91
C ASP A 152 -9.64 16.45 -12.66
N SER A 153 -9.53 15.31 -11.96
CA SER A 153 -8.92 14.08 -12.49
C SER A 153 -9.71 12.85 -12.07
N GLU A 154 -9.92 11.92 -12.98
CA GLU A 154 -10.66 10.68 -12.70
C GLU A 154 -9.88 9.74 -11.77
N PHE A 155 -8.56 9.62 -11.98
CA PHE A 155 -7.63 8.87 -11.14
C PHE A 155 -6.54 9.80 -10.63
N ILE A 156 -5.81 9.35 -9.61
CA ILE A 156 -4.90 10.27 -8.90
C ILE A 156 -3.75 10.76 -9.77
N ALA A 157 -3.26 9.96 -10.71
CA ALA A 157 -2.17 10.34 -11.60
C ALA A 157 -2.63 10.81 -12.99
N GLY A 158 -3.97 10.89 -13.25
CA GLY A 158 -4.53 11.33 -14.53
C GLY A 158 -5.80 10.57 -14.93
N ASP A 159 -5.89 10.23 -16.21
CA ASP A 159 -7.12 9.73 -16.81
C ASP A 159 -7.29 8.20 -16.73
N ARG A 160 -6.30 7.47 -16.21
CA ARG A 160 -6.37 6.03 -16.11
C ARG A 160 -5.87 5.51 -14.76
N TYR A 161 -6.37 4.35 -14.40
CA TYR A 161 -6.01 3.62 -13.19
C TYR A 161 -4.54 3.14 -13.22
N THR A 162 -3.81 3.36 -12.12
CA THR A 162 -2.39 3.02 -11.99
C THR A 162 -2.06 2.52 -10.59
N ILE A 163 -0.79 2.14 -10.38
CA ILE A 163 -0.27 1.76 -9.06
C ILE A 163 -0.51 2.84 -7.98
N ALA A 164 -0.52 4.12 -8.36
CA ALA A 164 -0.79 5.21 -7.43
C ALA A 164 -2.20 5.12 -6.83
N ASP A 165 -3.18 4.66 -7.61
CA ASP A 165 -4.56 4.44 -7.14
C ASP A 165 -4.66 3.25 -6.19
N ILE A 166 -3.90 2.19 -6.43
CA ILE A 166 -3.81 1.06 -5.50
C ILE A 166 -3.27 1.53 -4.16
N THR A 167 -2.17 2.28 -4.16
CA THR A 167 -1.56 2.82 -2.94
C THR A 167 -2.53 3.71 -2.17
N LEU A 168 -3.13 4.68 -2.85
CA LEU A 168 -4.04 5.63 -2.21
C LEU A 168 -5.28 4.93 -1.64
N THR A 169 -5.90 4.04 -2.41
CA THR A 169 -7.13 3.34 -1.98
C THR A 169 -6.87 2.40 -0.80
N CYS A 170 -5.75 1.66 -0.81
CA CYS A 170 -5.35 0.82 0.33
C CYS A 170 -5.10 1.66 1.58
N CYS A 171 -4.46 2.83 1.44
CA CYS A 171 -4.21 3.77 2.52
C CYS A 171 -5.53 4.30 3.13
N LEU A 172 -6.43 4.80 2.30
CA LEU A 172 -7.71 5.35 2.72
C LEU A 172 -8.59 4.30 3.42
N THR A 173 -8.59 3.08 2.90
CA THR A 173 -9.32 1.96 3.50
C THR A 173 -8.74 1.61 4.88
N PHE A 174 -7.42 1.51 4.98
CA PHE A 174 -6.74 1.24 6.23
C PHE A 174 -6.98 2.34 7.27
N ALA A 175 -6.89 3.61 6.87
CA ALA A 175 -7.17 4.74 7.74
C ALA A 175 -8.57 4.65 8.35
N ARG A 176 -9.59 4.44 7.51
CA ARG A 176 -10.98 4.28 7.96
C ARG A 176 -11.13 3.11 8.93
N ASN A 177 -10.56 1.95 8.60
CA ASN A 177 -10.67 0.73 9.40
C ASN A 177 -9.96 0.84 10.75
N THR A 178 -9.03 1.77 10.90
CA THR A 178 -8.27 2.00 12.13
C THR A 178 -8.69 3.27 12.89
N GLY A 179 -9.82 3.87 12.50
CA GLY A 179 -10.45 4.98 13.22
C GLY A 179 -10.03 6.39 12.76
N LEU A 180 -9.29 6.51 11.66
CA LEU A 180 -8.94 7.78 11.04
C LEU A 180 -9.69 7.92 9.71
N ASP A 181 -10.89 8.51 9.74
CA ASP A 181 -11.65 8.74 8.52
C ASP A 181 -11.11 9.95 7.74
N LEU A 182 -10.64 9.69 6.53
CA LEU A 182 -10.13 10.70 5.60
C LEU A 182 -11.09 10.93 4.42
N LEU A 183 -12.29 10.33 4.46
CA LEU A 183 -13.26 10.32 3.37
C LEU A 183 -14.44 11.28 3.63
N GLU A 184 -14.20 12.38 4.33
CA GLU A 184 -15.20 13.39 4.64
C GLU A 184 -15.46 14.35 3.47
N THR A 185 -14.57 14.40 2.48
CA THR A 185 -14.68 15.27 1.31
C THR A 185 -15.23 14.50 0.11
N GLN A 186 -15.94 15.21 -0.79
CA GLN A 186 -16.77 14.61 -1.82
C GLN A 186 -15.96 13.80 -2.86
N HIS A 187 -14.94 14.42 -3.46
CA HIS A 187 -14.21 13.80 -4.56
C HIS A 187 -13.39 12.59 -4.08
N LEU A 188 -12.79 12.70 -2.90
CA LEU A 188 -12.01 11.61 -2.32
C LEU A 188 -12.91 10.44 -1.90
N ALA A 189 -14.10 10.72 -1.34
CA ALA A 189 -15.07 9.69 -0.99
C ALA A 189 -15.61 8.96 -2.23
N ASP A 190 -16.01 9.69 -3.27
CA ASP A 190 -16.53 9.11 -4.51
C ASP A 190 -15.44 8.30 -5.24
N TYR A 191 -14.23 8.82 -5.29
CA TYR A 191 -13.08 8.11 -5.83
C TYR A 191 -12.81 6.79 -5.09
N HIS A 192 -12.75 6.82 -3.76
CA HIS A 192 -12.51 5.64 -2.95
C HIS A 192 -13.57 4.56 -3.19
N GLU A 193 -14.84 4.93 -3.20
CA GLU A 193 -15.93 4.00 -3.47
C GLU A 193 -15.81 3.38 -4.87
N ARG A 194 -15.55 4.20 -5.88
CA ARG A 194 -15.40 3.77 -7.28
C ARG A 194 -14.22 2.84 -7.48
N VAL A 195 -13.05 3.18 -6.95
CA VAL A 195 -11.84 2.34 -7.09
C VAL A 195 -11.98 1.06 -6.28
N LYS A 196 -12.49 1.14 -5.05
CA LYS A 196 -12.68 -0.04 -4.19
C LYS A 196 -13.71 -1.03 -4.74
N SER A 197 -14.60 -0.58 -5.62
CA SER A 197 -15.58 -1.45 -6.28
C SER A 197 -14.98 -2.33 -7.39
N ARG A 198 -13.73 -2.12 -7.77
CA ARG A 198 -13.03 -2.98 -8.75
C ARG A 198 -12.93 -4.40 -8.24
N PRO A 199 -13.08 -5.43 -9.12
CA PRO A 199 -12.98 -6.84 -8.71
C PRO A 199 -11.69 -7.20 -7.96
N SER A 200 -10.59 -6.52 -8.26
CA SER A 200 -9.28 -6.74 -7.62
C SER A 200 -9.26 -6.42 -6.12
N PHE A 201 -10.17 -5.55 -5.64
CA PHE A 201 -10.33 -5.24 -4.20
C PHE A 201 -11.29 -6.21 -3.49
N GLY A 202 -11.99 -7.08 -4.22
CA GLY A 202 -12.85 -8.12 -3.66
C GLY A 202 -12.07 -9.27 -3.01
N LYS A 203 -12.81 -10.14 -2.30
CA LYS A 203 -12.27 -11.36 -1.71
C LYS A 203 -12.01 -12.44 -2.76
#